data_2d451b1b19d62fc2e56fccdfb12f9c8c
#
_entry.id   2d451b1b19d62fc2e56fccdfb12f9c8c
#
_cell.length_a   1.000
_cell.length_b   1.000
_cell.length_c   1.000
_cell.angle_alpha   90.00
_cell.angle_beta   90.00
_cell.angle_gamma   90.00
#
_symmetry.space_group_name_H-M   'P 1'
#
loop_
_entity.id
_entity.type
_entity.pdbx_description
1 polymer ?
#
loop_
_entity_poly.entity_id
_entity_poly.type
_entity_poly.pdbx_seq_one_letter_code
_entity_poly.pdbx_strand_id
1 'polypeptide(L)'
;ALTSADRQTNREVYYIGDSKYYKSNHSLTSASIYKQYTYARNVIQWNVNLFAADDARFDKEERAARDEDKKRFGNIHLQDNSLTEGYDVIPNFFISAFVYKDHRYNDGENNIRKREHCTKVSYQFPDRLFDRDTLFLSQYDVNFLYILFLYGRNKANEKSQWKQHVRKFFRDEIRKVIKDEFDIYAMRARLGVDGALYLQQHFYELNGRVFQPYGEDREMYFAYARPRKNLEGTQQQYDELEKYFIIEMCNMGDDPQEALKTKMES
;
A
#
# COMPACT_ATOMS: atom_id res chain seq x y z
N ALA A 1 8.10 -13.81 1.44
CA ALA A 1 9.49 -13.39 1.46
C ALA A 1 9.54 -11.88 1.41
N LEU A 2 10.30 -11.31 2.33
CA LEU A 2 10.67 -9.91 2.34
C LEU A 2 11.44 -9.59 1.04
N THR A 3 11.24 -8.42 0.50
CA THR A 3 12.09 -7.90 -0.59
C THR A 3 13.53 -7.76 -0.09
N SER A 4 14.49 -7.48 -0.97
CA SER A 4 15.87 -7.22 -0.53
C SER A 4 15.96 -6.04 0.42
N ALA A 5 15.17 -4.99 0.20
CA ALA A 5 15.06 -3.84 1.09
C ALA A 5 14.45 -4.22 2.45
N ASP A 6 13.38 -5.04 2.45
CA ASP A 6 12.75 -5.52 3.69
C ASP A 6 13.68 -6.40 4.52
N ARG A 7 14.54 -7.18 3.87
CA ARG A 7 15.57 -7.98 4.56
C ARG A 7 16.59 -7.08 5.26
N GLN A 8 17.01 -5.98 4.65
CA GLN A 8 17.93 -5.03 5.25
C GLN A 8 17.32 -4.30 6.44
N THR A 9 16.02 -4.01 6.39
CA THR A 9 15.33 -3.27 7.46
C THR A 9 14.71 -4.15 8.53
N ASN A 10 14.68 -5.49 8.34
CA ASN A 10 14.04 -6.47 9.24
C ASN A 10 12.60 -6.10 9.61
N ARG A 11 11.82 -5.61 8.64
CA ARG A 11 10.46 -5.14 8.83
C ARG A 11 9.45 -6.17 8.37
N GLU A 12 8.37 -6.33 9.11
CA GLU A 12 7.23 -7.16 8.74
C GLU A 12 6.15 -6.31 8.06
N VAL A 13 5.56 -6.82 6.98
CA VAL A 13 4.53 -6.13 6.20
C VAL A 13 3.17 -6.77 6.45
N TYR A 14 2.16 -5.95 6.70
CA TYR A 14 0.79 -6.37 6.95
C TYR A 14 -0.04 -6.43 5.68
N TYR A 15 -0.82 -7.50 5.58
CA TYR A 15 -1.85 -7.67 4.55
C TYR A 15 -3.16 -7.97 5.27
N ILE A 16 -4.24 -7.28 4.91
CA ILE A 16 -5.55 -7.46 5.53
C ILE A 16 -6.42 -8.28 4.59
N GLY A 17 -6.62 -9.55 4.94
CA GLY A 17 -7.41 -10.48 4.14
C GLY A 17 -8.54 -11.13 4.93
N ASP A 18 -9.67 -11.35 4.28
CA ASP A 18 -10.78 -12.13 4.81
C ASP A 18 -11.16 -13.23 3.82
N SER A 19 -11.31 -14.45 4.32
CA SER A 19 -11.71 -15.58 3.50
C SER A 19 -13.25 -15.71 3.48
N LYS A 20 -13.81 -15.88 2.29
CA LYS A 20 -15.25 -15.99 2.07
C LYS A 20 -15.61 -17.34 1.45
N TYR A 21 -16.47 -18.06 2.14
CA TYR A 21 -16.99 -19.37 1.72
C TYR A 21 -18.27 -19.24 0.89
N TYR A 22 -18.29 -18.26 -0.04
CA TYR A 22 -19.46 -18.09 -0.89
C TYR A 22 -19.40 -19.03 -2.11
N LYS A 23 -20.56 -19.50 -2.54
CA LYS A 23 -20.70 -20.15 -3.85
C LYS A 23 -20.26 -19.18 -4.95
N SER A 24 -19.71 -19.69 -6.03
CA SER A 24 -19.10 -18.91 -7.12
C SER A 24 -19.94 -17.76 -7.69
N ASN A 25 -21.26 -17.78 -7.49
CA ASN A 25 -22.21 -16.81 -8.04
C ASN A 25 -22.68 -15.74 -7.03
N HIS A 26 -22.18 -15.75 -5.79
CA HIS A 26 -22.57 -14.72 -4.82
C HIS A 26 -21.65 -13.51 -4.91
N SER A 27 -22.24 -12.34 -5.12
CA SER A 27 -21.58 -11.05 -4.95
C SER A 27 -21.36 -10.74 -3.47
N LEU A 28 -20.31 -10.01 -3.16
CA LEU A 28 -20.10 -9.48 -1.82
C LEU A 28 -21.22 -8.50 -1.46
N THR A 29 -21.75 -8.65 -0.26
CA THR A 29 -22.72 -7.68 0.27
C THR A 29 -21.99 -6.37 0.65
N SER A 30 -22.71 -5.26 0.57
CA SER A 30 -22.19 -3.97 1.04
C SER A 30 -21.74 -4.03 2.51
N ALA A 31 -22.48 -4.76 3.36
CA ALA A 31 -22.10 -4.96 4.75
C ALA A 31 -20.73 -5.64 4.91
N SER A 32 -20.40 -6.65 4.08
CA SER A 32 -19.08 -7.29 4.09
C SER A 32 -17.97 -6.32 3.68
N ILE A 33 -18.23 -5.47 2.68
CA ILE A 33 -17.28 -4.46 2.20
C ILE A 33 -17.01 -3.43 3.29
N TYR A 34 -18.05 -2.85 3.91
CA TYR A 34 -17.89 -1.90 4.99
C TYR A 34 -17.15 -2.49 6.20
N LYS A 35 -17.46 -3.74 6.56
CA LYS A 35 -16.76 -4.44 7.63
C LYS A 35 -15.26 -4.57 7.34
N GLN A 36 -14.88 -4.89 6.09
CA GLN A 36 -13.49 -5.01 5.69
C GLN A 36 -12.76 -3.67 5.73
N TYR A 37 -13.40 -2.58 5.31
CA TYR A 37 -12.85 -1.23 5.46
C TYR A 37 -12.68 -0.85 6.94
N THR A 38 -13.62 -1.22 7.80
CA THR A 38 -13.50 -0.98 9.25
C THR A 38 -12.28 -1.72 9.83
N TYR A 39 -12.03 -2.95 9.41
CA TYR A 39 -10.84 -3.68 9.85
C TYR A 39 -9.56 -2.99 9.41
N ALA A 40 -9.49 -2.54 8.16
CA ALA A 40 -8.33 -1.82 7.65
C ALA A 40 -8.08 -0.53 8.45
N ARG A 41 -9.10 0.28 8.68
CA ARG A 41 -9.00 1.51 9.48
C ARG A 41 -8.57 1.23 10.92
N ASN A 42 -9.09 0.19 11.54
CA ASN A 42 -8.69 -0.17 12.90
C ASN A 42 -7.22 -0.59 12.98
N VAL A 43 -6.71 -1.33 12.00
CA VAL A 43 -5.30 -1.72 11.93
C VAL A 43 -4.41 -0.51 11.70
N ILE A 44 -4.80 0.41 10.82
CA ILE A 44 -4.09 1.68 10.58
C ILE A 44 -4.07 2.51 11.86
N GLN A 45 -5.21 2.69 12.51
CA GLN A 45 -5.32 3.48 13.73
C GLN A 45 -4.50 2.87 14.87
N TRP A 46 -4.53 1.54 15.02
CA TRP A 46 -3.69 0.84 15.99
C TRP A 46 -2.21 1.09 15.73
N ASN A 47 -1.75 1.00 14.47
CA ASN A 47 -0.36 1.25 14.13
C ASN A 47 0.03 2.72 14.40
N VAL A 48 -0.81 3.69 14.00
CA VAL A 48 -0.59 5.11 14.33
C VAL A 48 -0.47 5.30 15.83
N ASN A 49 -1.34 4.67 16.62
CA ASN A 49 -1.30 4.76 18.07
C ASN A 49 -0.02 4.16 18.67
N LEU A 50 0.53 3.10 18.08
CA LEU A 50 1.82 2.53 18.55
C LEU A 50 2.98 3.52 18.41
N PHE A 51 2.97 4.33 17.38
CA PHE A 51 4.07 5.27 17.06
C PHE A 51 3.83 6.71 17.53
N ALA A 52 2.61 7.06 17.90
CA ALA A 52 2.30 8.35 18.53
C ALA A 52 2.79 8.34 20.00
N ALA A 53 4.09 8.52 20.19
CA ALA A 53 4.80 8.07 21.39
C ALA A 53 4.52 8.89 22.65
N ASP A 54 4.27 10.20 22.55
CA ASP A 54 4.31 11.11 23.71
C ASP A 54 3.01 11.87 23.91
N ASP A 55 1.91 11.21 23.64
CA ASP A 55 0.61 11.84 23.79
C ASP A 55 0.23 11.92 25.27
N ALA A 56 0.17 13.15 25.79
CA ALA A 56 -0.23 13.44 27.16
C ALA A 56 -1.66 12.93 27.52
N ARG A 57 -2.42 12.50 26.51
CA ARG A 57 -3.76 11.93 26.68
C ARG A 57 -3.77 10.53 27.30
N PHE A 58 -2.64 9.82 27.32
CA PHE A 58 -2.56 8.46 27.84
C PHE A 58 -2.07 8.46 29.30
N ASP A 59 -2.73 7.69 30.15
CA ASP A 59 -2.27 7.45 31.50
C ASP A 59 -1.02 6.56 31.54
N LYS A 60 -0.49 6.33 32.75
CA LYS A 60 0.74 5.57 32.94
C LYS A 60 0.60 4.10 32.55
N GLU A 61 -0.56 3.49 32.78
CA GLU A 61 -0.82 2.08 32.48
C GLU A 61 -0.99 1.88 30.98
N GLU A 62 -1.73 2.78 30.31
CA GLU A 62 -1.87 2.77 28.87
C GLU A 62 -0.54 2.98 28.15
N ARG A 63 0.35 3.85 28.67
CA ARG A 63 1.70 4.03 28.13
C ARG A 63 2.54 2.76 28.28
N ALA A 64 2.49 2.10 29.43
CA ALA A 64 3.23 0.85 29.67
C ALA A 64 2.77 -0.28 28.74
N ALA A 65 1.45 -0.45 28.55
CA ALA A 65 0.89 -1.42 27.61
C ALA A 65 1.31 -1.13 26.16
N ARG A 66 1.34 0.14 25.76
CA ARG A 66 1.80 0.55 24.42
C ARG A 66 3.29 0.33 24.20
N ASP A 67 4.12 0.53 25.23
CA ASP A 67 5.56 0.26 25.15
C ASP A 67 5.84 -1.24 25.03
N GLU A 68 5.04 -2.08 25.66
CA GLU A 68 5.09 -3.53 25.47
C GLU A 68 4.67 -3.93 24.05
N ASP A 69 3.58 -3.36 23.54
CA ASP A 69 3.13 -3.55 22.17
C ASP A 69 4.16 -3.04 21.15
N LYS A 70 4.81 -1.91 21.38
CA LYS A 70 5.93 -1.43 20.55
C LYS A 70 7.07 -2.42 20.51
N LYS A 71 7.45 -3.01 21.64
CA LYS A 71 8.52 -4.03 21.71
C LYS A 71 8.13 -5.27 20.90
N ARG A 72 6.85 -5.68 20.99
CA ARG A 72 6.36 -6.87 20.34
C ARG A 72 6.10 -6.68 18.84
N PHE A 73 5.56 -5.53 18.45
CA PHE A 73 5.05 -5.26 17.10
C PHE A 73 5.74 -4.10 16.39
N GLY A 74 6.75 -3.49 17.01
CA GLY A 74 7.45 -2.32 16.45
C GLY A 74 8.17 -2.56 15.13
N ASN A 75 8.36 -3.83 14.73
CA ASN A 75 8.92 -4.21 13.44
C ASN A 75 7.84 -4.39 12.35
N ILE A 76 6.56 -4.20 12.70
CA ILE A 76 5.45 -4.39 11.77
C ILE A 76 5.20 -3.10 11.01
N HIS A 77 5.24 -3.19 9.70
CA HIS A 77 4.89 -2.10 8.80
C HIS A 77 3.56 -2.35 8.15
N LEU A 78 2.69 -1.35 8.19
CA LEU A 78 1.47 -1.32 7.41
C LEU A 78 1.73 -1.00 5.93
N GLN A 79 2.92 -0.48 5.64
CA GLN A 79 3.38 -0.13 4.30
C GLN A 79 4.26 -1.25 3.74
N ASP A 80 4.09 -1.55 2.49
CA ASP A 80 5.01 -2.40 1.73
C ASP A 80 5.83 -1.49 0.80
N ASN A 81 7.08 -1.19 1.15
CA ASN A 81 7.95 -0.32 0.36
C ASN A 81 8.14 -0.81 -1.07
N SER A 82 8.03 -2.12 -1.32
CA SER A 82 8.10 -2.67 -2.67
C SER A 82 6.80 -2.50 -3.46
N LEU A 83 5.67 -2.27 -2.78
CA LEU A 83 4.37 -1.99 -3.40
C LEU A 83 4.22 -0.52 -3.72
N THR A 84 4.56 0.31 -2.76
CA THR A 84 4.10 1.68 -2.66
C THR A 84 5.26 2.65 -2.39
N GLU A 85 6.50 2.17 -2.42
CA GLU A 85 7.70 2.98 -2.10
C GLU A 85 7.59 3.69 -0.75
N GLY A 86 6.97 3.04 0.22
CA GLY A 86 6.71 3.60 1.53
C GLY A 86 5.39 4.36 1.67
N TYR A 87 4.50 4.30 0.69
CA TYR A 87 3.16 4.87 0.75
C TYR A 87 2.24 4.06 1.66
N ASP A 88 1.31 4.73 2.34
CA ASP A 88 0.36 4.11 3.27
C ASP A 88 -0.79 3.37 2.56
N VAL A 89 -0.49 2.62 1.50
CA VAL A 89 -1.48 1.79 0.81
C VAL A 89 -1.36 0.35 1.29
N ILE A 90 -2.36 -0.10 2.01
CA ILE A 90 -2.41 -1.44 2.58
C ILE A 90 -3.20 -2.36 1.66
N PRO A 91 -2.62 -3.52 1.25
CA PRO A 91 -3.37 -4.56 0.57
C PRO A 91 -4.53 -5.06 1.43
N ASN A 92 -5.75 -4.84 0.95
CA ASN A 92 -6.98 -5.24 1.61
C ASN A 92 -7.81 -6.06 0.61
N PHE A 93 -8.23 -7.28 0.98
CA PHE A 93 -8.79 -8.20 0.03
C PHE A 93 -9.72 -9.26 0.63
N PHE A 94 -10.58 -9.78 -0.22
CA PHE A 94 -11.29 -11.02 0.03
C PHE A 94 -10.70 -12.17 -0.79
N ILE A 95 -10.63 -13.34 -0.18
CA ILE A 95 -10.27 -14.59 -0.86
C ILE A 95 -11.46 -15.53 -0.84
N SER A 96 -11.77 -16.11 -2.02
CA SER A 96 -12.72 -17.19 -2.19
C SER A 96 -12.03 -18.40 -2.82
N ALA A 97 -12.57 -19.59 -2.56
CA ALA A 97 -12.06 -20.81 -3.15
C ALA A 97 -12.77 -21.13 -4.48
N PHE A 98 -12.03 -21.69 -5.43
CA PHE A 98 -12.60 -22.34 -6.59
C PHE A 98 -11.98 -23.71 -6.82
N VAL A 99 -12.64 -24.53 -7.63
CA VAL A 99 -12.15 -25.82 -8.10
C VAL A 99 -12.35 -25.87 -9.61
N TYR A 100 -11.33 -26.31 -10.36
CA TYR A 100 -11.46 -26.54 -11.79
C TYR A 100 -12.42 -27.68 -12.08
N LYS A 101 -13.15 -27.62 -13.20
CA LYS A 101 -14.09 -28.69 -13.61
C LYS A 101 -13.43 -30.04 -13.82
N ASP A 102 -12.18 -30.03 -14.29
CA ASP A 102 -11.34 -31.22 -14.47
C ASP A 102 -10.60 -31.63 -13.18
N HIS A 103 -10.91 -31.00 -12.07
CA HIS A 103 -10.31 -31.26 -10.75
C HIS A 103 -8.77 -31.20 -10.72
N ARG A 104 -8.15 -30.49 -11.65
CA ARG A 104 -6.69 -30.32 -11.60
C ARG A 104 -6.30 -29.54 -10.34
N TYR A 105 -5.29 -30.04 -9.65
CA TYR A 105 -4.84 -29.47 -8.38
C TYR A 105 -3.79 -28.39 -8.56
N ASN A 106 -3.11 -28.34 -9.70
CA ASN A 106 -2.09 -27.33 -9.97
C ASN A 106 -2.22 -26.82 -11.41
N ASP A 107 -2.24 -25.51 -11.56
CA ASP A 107 -2.28 -24.82 -12.86
C ASP A 107 -1.27 -23.67 -12.89
N GLY A 108 -0.11 -23.85 -12.30
CA GLY A 108 0.96 -22.87 -12.27
C GLY A 108 0.50 -21.54 -11.64
N GLU A 109 0.68 -20.46 -12.37
CA GLU A 109 0.31 -19.12 -11.90
C GLU A 109 -1.20 -18.91 -11.79
N ASN A 110 -2.01 -19.71 -12.50
CA ASN A 110 -3.47 -19.59 -12.50
C ASN A 110 -4.14 -20.18 -11.24
N ASN A 111 -3.36 -20.68 -10.27
CA ASN A 111 -3.91 -21.12 -9.00
C ASN A 111 -4.46 -19.97 -8.15
N ILE A 112 -4.14 -18.71 -8.47
CA ILE A 112 -4.78 -17.51 -7.96
C ILE A 112 -5.18 -16.60 -9.11
N ARG A 113 -6.34 -15.99 -9.03
CA ARG A 113 -6.82 -15.05 -10.03
C ARG A 113 -7.64 -13.95 -9.38
N LYS A 114 -7.56 -12.75 -9.94
CA LYS A 114 -8.41 -11.64 -9.55
C LYS A 114 -9.79 -11.80 -10.19
N ARG A 115 -10.83 -11.50 -9.44
CA ARG A 115 -12.16 -11.35 -10.03
C ARG A 115 -12.24 -10.04 -10.79
N GLU A 116 -12.73 -10.10 -12.01
CA GLU A 116 -12.95 -8.92 -12.84
C GLU A 116 -13.98 -8.00 -12.18
N HIS A 117 -13.80 -6.70 -12.36
CA HIS A 117 -14.70 -5.64 -11.86
C HIS A 117 -14.98 -5.66 -10.33
N CYS A 118 -14.13 -6.32 -9.56
CA CYS A 118 -14.32 -6.46 -8.12
C CYS A 118 -13.35 -5.62 -7.27
N THR A 119 -12.52 -4.78 -7.89
CA THR A 119 -11.74 -3.81 -7.12
C THR A 119 -12.60 -2.60 -6.81
N LYS A 120 -12.62 -2.23 -5.55
CA LYS A 120 -13.29 -1.03 -5.06
C LYS A 120 -12.29 -0.15 -4.35
N VAL A 121 -12.38 1.13 -4.60
CA VAL A 121 -11.61 2.14 -3.90
C VAL A 121 -12.57 2.97 -3.07
N SER A 122 -12.24 3.15 -1.80
CA SER A 122 -12.94 4.05 -0.90
C SER A 122 -12.05 5.25 -0.66
N TYR A 123 -12.54 6.43 -0.96
CA TYR A 123 -11.85 7.69 -0.71
C TYR A 123 -12.63 8.50 0.30
N GLN A 124 -11.92 9.16 1.19
CA GLN A 124 -12.44 10.34 1.86
C GLN A 124 -12.32 11.55 0.91
N PHE A 125 -11.18 11.65 0.21
CA PHE A 125 -10.88 12.66 -0.78
C PHE A 125 -10.35 12.00 -2.05
N PRO A 126 -11.01 12.14 -3.21
CA PRO A 126 -10.65 11.42 -4.44
C PRO A 126 -9.32 11.86 -5.06
N ASP A 127 -8.74 12.95 -4.60
CA ASP A 127 -7.47 13.51 -5.04
C ASP A 127 -6.30 13.25 -4.08
N ARG A 128 -6.52 12.43 -3.03
CA ARG A 128 -5.54 12.17 -1.96
C ARG A 128 -5.22 10.70 -1.84
N LEU A 129 -4.30 10.23 -2.66
CA LEU A 129 -3.88 8.82 -2.66
C LEU A 129 -3.29 8.36 -1.31
N PHE A 130 -2.49 9.23 -0.68
CA PHE A 130 -1.77 8.90 0.55
C PHE A 130 -2.57 9.24 1.82
N ASP A 131 -3.84 9.58 1.66
CA ASP A 131 -4.73 9.72 2.80
C ASP A 131 -4.97 8.35 3.45
N ARG A 132 -4.92 8.31 4.78
CA ARG A 132 -5.10 7.08 5.56
C ARG A 132 -6.47 6.40 5.35
N ASP A 133 -7.45 7.16 4.90
CA ASP A 133 -8.80 6.68 4.61
C ASP A 133 -9.00 6.30 3.13
N THR A 134 -7.95 6.41 2.31
CA THR A 134 -7.93 5.85 0.95
C THR A 134 -7.63 4.36 1.04
N LEU A 135 -8.65 3.54 0.82
CA LEU A 135 -8.60 2.10 1.00
C LEU A 135 -8.93 1.38 -0.31
N PHE A 136 -8.06 0.46 -0.70
CA PHE A 136 -8.26 -0.42 -1.84
C PHE A 136 -8.78 -1.77 -1.35
N LEU A 137 -9.77 -2.32 -2.04
CA LEU A 137 -10.34 -3.62 -1.74
C LEU A 137 -10.46 -4.43 -3.03
N SER A 138 -9.83 -5.58 -3.07
CA SER A 138 -9.87 -6.50 -4.21
C SER A 138 -10.45 -7.86 -3.82
N GLN A 139 -10.92 -8.62 -4.82
CA GLN A 139 -11.37 -10.01 -4.62
C GLN A 139 -10.52 -10.95 -5.45
N TYR A 140 -10.12 -12.04 -4.82
CA TYR A 140 -9.32 -13.09 -5.44
C TYR A 140 -9.97 -14.45 -5.26
N ASP A 141 -9.82 -15.31 -6.26
CA ASP A 141 -10.18 -16.71 -6.19
C ASP A 141 -8.91 -17.56 -6.18
N VAL A 142 -8.86 -18.54 -5.28
CA VAL A 142 -7.71 -19.45 -5.13
C VAL A 142 -8.16 -20.88 -5.39
N ASN A 143 -7.35 -21.64 -6.14
CA ASN A 143 -7.58 -23.05 -6.38
C ASN A 143 -7.48 -23.83 -5.07
N PHE A 144 -8.62 -24.29 -4.58
CA PHE A 144 -8.71 -24.98 -3.29
C PHE A 144 -7.91 -26.29 -3.26
N LEU A 145 -7.93 -27.06 -4.35
CA LEU A 145 -7.19 -28.32 -4.44
C LEU A 145 -5.67 -28.08 -4.39
N TYR A 146 -5.19 -26.97 -4.96
CA TYR A 146 -3.79 -26.59 -4.85
C TYR A 146 -3.38 -26.25 -3.41
N ILE A 147 -4.23 -25.54 -2.68
CA ILE A 147 -3.99 -25.24 -1.27
C ILE A 147 -3.95 -26.55 -0.44
N LEU A 148 -4.90 -27.44 -0.64
CA LEU A 148 -4.88 -28.75 0.02
C LEU A 148 -3.59 -29.54 -0.30
N PHE A 149 -3.16 -29.53 -1.55
CA PHE A 149 -1.91 -30.17 -1.97
C PHE A 149 -0.69 -29.59 -1.25
N LEU A 150 -0.56 -28.24 -1.21
CA LEU A 150 0.55 -27.56 -0.56
C LEU A 150 0.63 -27.85 0.95
N TYR A 151 -0.49 -27.85 1.61
CA TYR A 151 -0.55 -28.03 3.06
C TYR A 151 -0.56 -29.52 3.46
N GLY A 152 -1.21 -30.38 2.69
CA GLY A 152 -1.27 -31.81 2.96
C GLY A 152 0.07 -32.54 2.83
N ARG A 153 0.94 -32.08 1.93
CA ARG A 153 2.25 -32.71 1.70
C ARG A 153 3.42 -32.08 2.46
N ASN A 154 3.14 -31.10 3.31
CA ASN A 154 4.13 -30.40 4.14
C ASN A 154 5.41 -29.90 3.39
N LYS A 155 5.26 -29.48 2.17
CA LYS A 155 6.36 -29.01 1.31
C LYS A 155 6.72 -27.56 1.63
N ALA A 156 7.67 -27.35 2.54
CA ALA A 156 8.04 -26.03 3.03
C ALA A 156 8.50 -25.06 1.91
N ASN A 157 9.31 -25.56 0.97
CA ASN A 157 9.81 -24.75 -0.15
C ASN A 157 8.67 -24.31 -1.09
N GLU A 158 7.76 -25.21 -1.46
CA GLU A 158 6.62 -24.87 -2.33
C GLU A 158 5.67 -23.87 -1.66
N LYS A 159 5.45 -24.02 -0.35
CA LYS A 159 4.67 -23.04 0.43
C LYS A 159 5.34 -21.67 0.42
N SER A 160 6.66 -21.61 0.56
CA SER A 160 7.40 -20.36 0.53
C SER A 160 7.31 -19.68 -0.83
N GLN A 161 7.52 -20.44 -1.91
CA GLN A 161 7.38 -19.95 -3.29
C GLN A 161 5.95 -19.44 -3.56
N TRP A 162 4.94 -20.21 -3.13
CA TRP A 162 3.55 -19.78 -3.25
C TRP A 162 3.26 -18.46 -2.51
N LYS A 163 3.73 -18.31 -1.29
CA LYS A 163 3.59 -17.06 -0.55
C LYS A 163 4.24 -15.87 -1.27
N GLN A 164 5.41 -16.07 -1.84
CA GLN A 164 6.09 -15.04 -2.63
C GLN A 164 5.30 -14.68 -3.88
N HIS A 165 4.82 -15.70 -4.61
CA HIS A 165 3.99 -15.49 -5.80
C HIS A 165 2.71 -14.72 -5.48
N VAL A 166 1.97 -15.10 -4.44
CA VAL A 166 0.73 -14.41 -4.02
C VAL A 166 1.00 -12.97 -3.61
N ARG A 167 2.07 -12.71 -2.86
CA ARG A 167 2.46 -11.35 -2.48
C ARG A 167 2.78 -10.51 -3.71
N LYS A 168 3.59 -11.03 -4.63
CA LYS A 168 3.88 -10.35 -5.89
C LYS A 168 2.60 -10.06 -6.68
N PHE A 169 1.73 -11.05 -6.80
CA PHE A 169 0.46 -10.92 -7.49
C PHE A 169 -0.41 -9.80 -6.90
N PHE A 170 -0.56 -9.73 -5.57
CA PHE A 170 -1.30 -8.65 -4.91
C PHE A 170 -0.67 -7.28 -5.16
N ARG A 171 0.64 -7.18 -5.10
CA ARG A 171 1.37 -5.94 -5.38
C ARG A 171 1.13 -5.44 -6.79
N ASP A 172 1.30 -6.31 -7.76
CA ASP A 172 1.13 -5.96 -9.17
C ASP A 172 -0.30 -5.51 -9.47
N GLU A 173 -1.28 -6.14 -8.82
CA GLU A 173 -2.69 -5.74 -8.98
C GLU A 173 -3.00 -4.38 -8.34
N ILE A 174 -2.45 -4.07 -7.17
CA ILE A 174 -2.60 -2.74 -6.55
C ILE A 174 -1.91 -1.67 -7.39
N ARG A 175 -0.69 -1.92 -7.88
CA ARG A 175 0.03 -1.01 -8.77
C ARG A 175 -0.78 -0.65 -10.01
N LYS A 176 -1.45 -1.64 -10.63
CA LYS A 176 -2.33 -1.38 -11.77
C LYS A 176 -3.47 -0.43 -11.39
N VAL A 177 -4.15 -0.68 -10.26
CA VAL A 177 -5.25 0.17 -9.81
C VAL A 177 -4.78 1.59 -9.54
N ILE A 178 -3.65 1.75 -8.86
CA ILE A 178 -3.09 3.08 -8.59
C ILE A 178 -2.72 3.78 -9.89
N LYS A 179 -2.04 3.07 -10.80
CA LYS A 179 -1.66 3.60 -12.11
C LYS A 179 -2.87 4.02 -12.97
N ASP A 180 -4.01 3.36 -12.81
CA ASP A 180 -5.24 3.72 -13.53
C ASP A 180 -5.90 5.01 -12.98
N GLU A 181 -5.69 5.31 -11.70
CA GLU A 181 -6.34 6.44 -11.01
C GLU A 181 -5.40 7.63 -10.79
N PHE A 182 -4.09 7.42 -10.68
CA PHE A 182 -3.09 8.44 -10.35
C PHE A 182 -1.84 8.36 -11.22
N ASP A 183 -1.26 9.52 -11.51
CA ASP A 183 0.12 9.66 -11.93
C ASP A 183 0.98 9.95 -10.69
N ILE A 184 2.09 9.23 -10.57
CA ILE A 184 3.03 9.39 -9.46
C ILE A 184 4.28 10.12 -9.96
N TYR A 185 4.75 11.05 -9.18
CA TYR A 185 5.93 11.85 -9.46
C TYR A 185 6.93 11.73 -8.32
N ALA A 186 8.20 11.58 -8.67
CA ALA A 186 9.31 11.84 -7.77
C ALA A 186 9.52 13.36 -7.70
N MET A 187 9.75 13.88 -6.51
CA MET A 187 9.86 15.31 -6.27
C MET A 187 11.05 15.61 -5.35
N ARG A 188 11.86 16.60 -5.69
CA ARG A 188 12.99 17.06 -4.90
C ARG A 188 13.02 18.58 -4.83
N ALA A 189 13.30 19.14 -3.65
CA ALA A 189 13.43 20.58 -3.49
C ALA A 189 14.55 21.15 -4.38
N ARG A 190 14.28 22.31 -4.98
CA ARG A 190 15.30 23.06 -5.73
C ARG A 190 16.36 23.61 -4.80
N LEU A 191 17.55 23.90 -5.34
CA LEU A 191 18.64 24.51 -4.58
C LEU A 191 18.17 25.80 -3.89
N GLY A 192 18.42 25.89 -2.58
CA GLY A 192 18.01 27.03 -1.75
C GLY A 192 16.57 26.98 -1.25
N VAL A 193 15.82 25.93 -1.55
CA VAL A 193 14.46 25.71 -1.02
C VAL A 193 14.52 24.70 0.11
N ASP A 194 13.98 25.05 1.28
CA ASP A 194 13.67 24.10 2.33
C ASP A 194 12.34 23.40 1.99
N GLY A 195 12.45 22.22 1.38
CA GLY A 195 11.27 21.47 0.92
C GLY A 195 10.36 21.01 2.06
N ALA A 196 10.95 20.62 3.19
CA ALA A 196 10.18 20.18 4.36
C ALA A 196 9.38 21.35 4.95
N LEU A 197 9.99 22.50 5.11
CA LEU A 197 9.32 23.71 5.57
C LEU A 197 8.22 24.15 4.62
N TYR A 198 8.47 24.11 3.30
CA TYR A 198 7.45 24.42 2.30
C TYR A 198 6.24 23.50 2.43
N LEU A 199 6.45 22.18 2.52
CA LEU A 199 5.36 21.20 2.67
C LEU A 199 4.60 21.40 3.98
N GLN A 200 5.29 21.75 5.07
CA GLN A 200 4.65 22.07 6.35
C GLN A 200 3.76 23.31 6.27
N GLN A 201 4.22 24.35 5.60
CA GLN A 201 3.44 25.59 5.41
C GLN A 201 2.20 25.39 4.53
N HIS A 202 2.28 24.47 3.55
CA HIS A 202 1.20 24.11 2.62
C HIS A 202 0.50 22.79 2.99
N PHE A 203 0.65 22.34 4.24
CA PHE A 203 0.15 21.05 4.69
C PHE A 203 -1.34 20.84 4.39
N TYR A 204 -2.15 21.86 4.59
CA TYR A 204 -3.60 21.74 4.39
C TYR A 204 -3.96 21.38 2.94
N GLU A 205 -3.22 21.91 1.98
CA GLU A 205 -3.43 21.68 0.55
C GLU A 205 -2.80 20.37 0.07
N LEU A 206 -1.64 19.99 0.65
CA LEU A 206 -0.80 18.89 0.19
C LEU A 206 -1.00 17.60 0.99
N ASN A 207 -1.72 17.65 2.10
CA ASN A 207 -1.99 16.47 2.92
C ASN A 207 -2.67 15.37 2.10
N GLY A 208 -2.12 14.15 2.16
CA GLY A 208 -2.59 13.00 1.41
C GLY A 208 -2.26 13.01 -0.10
N ARG A 209 -1.61 14.07 -0.60
CA ARG A 209 -1.12 14.18 -1.99
C ARG A 209 0.38 14.03 -2.09
N VAL A 210 1.10 14.42 -1.04
CA VAL A 210 2.56 14.30 -0.95
C VAL A 210 2.90 13.35 0.17
N PHE A 211 3.90 12.52 -0.06
CA PHE A 211 4.45 11.57 0.88
C PHE A 211 5.97 11.63 0.86
N GLN A 212 6.59 11.46 2.02
CA GLN A 212 8.04 11.35 2.12
C GLN A 212 8.42 9.86 2.21
N PRO A 213 9.01 9.27 1.16
CA PRO A 213 9.44 7.88 1.18
C PRO A 213 10.52 7.63 2.24
N TYR A 214 10.56 6.43 2.78
CA TYR A 214 11.65 5.99 3.63
C TYR A 214 12.90 5.72 2.78
N GLY A 215 13.94 6.51 2.95
CA GLY A 215 15.21 6.38 2.26
C GLY A 215 16.33 7.09 3.03
N GLU A 216 17.55 6.98 2.51
CA GLU A 216 18.72 7.65 3.10
C GLU A 216 18.60 9.18 3.00
N ASP A 217 18.01 9.69 1.91
CA ASP A 217 17.77 11.11 1.64
C ASP A 217 16.34 11.57 1.99
N ARG A 218 15.86 11.22 3.15
CA ARG A 218 14.48 11.53 3.62
C ARG A 218 14.10 13.01 3.49
N GLU A 219 15.06 13.91 3.63
CA GLU A 219 14.83 15.34 3.60
C GLU A 219 14.74 15.91 2.17
N MET A 220 15.13 15.13 1.18
CA MET A 220 15.27 15.62 -0.18
C MET A 220 14.28 15.06 -1.18
N TYR A 221 13.74 13.85 -0.95
CA TYR A 221 12.83 13.19 -1.88
C TYR A 221 11.44 13.05 -1.31
N PHE A 222 10.47 13.42 -2.14
CA PHE A 222 9.06 13.29 -1.85
C PHE A 222 8.39 12.58 -3.02
N ALA A 223 7.24 11.97 -2.78
CA ALA A 223 6.36 11.48 -3.83
C ALA A 223 5.13 12.38 -3.89
N TYR A 224 4.71 12.75 -5.09
CA TYR A 224 3.48 13.50 -5.33
C TYR A 224 2.54 12.64 -6.18
N ALA A 225 1.32 12.43 -5.72
CA ALA A 225 0.28 11.72 -6.44
C ALA A 225 -0.72 12.72 -7.03
N ARG A 226 -0.86 12.68 -8.35
CA ARG A 226 -1.81 13.51 -9.09
C ARG A 226 -2.91 12.61 -9.64
N PRO A 227 -4.19 12.88 -9.35
CA PRO A 227 -5.27 12.10 -9.94
C PRO A 227 -5.32 12.29 -11.46
N ARG A 228 -5.51 11.19 -12.20
CA ARG A 228 -5.67 11.21 -13.67
C ARG A 228 -6.98 11.85 -14.11
N LYS A 229 -8.01 11.72 -13.28
CA LYS A 229 -9.25 12.46 -13.49
C LYS A 229 -8.94 13.94 -13.29
N ASN A 230 -9.29 14.75 -14.27
CA ASN A 230 -9.04 16.19 -14.22
C ASN A 230 -9.94 16.83 -13.15
N LEU A 231 -9.42 16.89 -11.93
CA LEU A 231 -10.06 17.56 -10.82
C LEU A 231 -9.63 19.02 -10.80
N GLU A 232 -10.59 19.90 -10.54
CA GLU A 232 -10.34 21.34 -10.44
C GLU A 232 -9.20 21.66 -9.48
N GLY A 233 -8.28 22.51 -9.89
CA GLY A 233 -7.12 22.92 -9.10
C GLY A 233 -5.92 21.97 -9.09
N THR A 234 -6.02 20.74 -9.61
CA THR A 234 -4.87 19.79 -9.58
C THR A 234 -3.74 20.24 -10.51
N GLN A 235 -4.03 20.81 -11.66
CA GLN A 235 -3.02 21.37 -12.56
C GLN A 235 -2.36 22.59 -11.95
N GLN A 236 -3.15 23.53 -11.42
CA GLN A 236 -2.61 24.71 -10.76
C GLN A 236 -1.68 24.36 -9.58
N GLN A 237 -2.03 23.33 -8.81
CA GLN A 237 -1.17 22.85 -7.73
C GLN A 237 0.14 22.23 -8.25
N TYR A 238 0.08 21.47 -9.33
CA TYR A 238 1.27 20.92 -9.97
C TYR A 238 2.20 22.05 -10.44
N ASP A 239 1.66 23.03 -11.16
CA ASP A 239 2.41 24.18 -11.68
C ASP A 239 3.02 25.02 -10.53
N GLU A 240 2.34 25.10 -9.39
CA GLU A 240 2.87 25.78 -8.21
C GLU A 240 4.03 24.99 -7.59
N LEU A 241 3.90 23.67 -7.45
CA LEU A 241 4.97 22.81 -6.93
C LEU A 241 6.22 22.86 -7.82
N GLU A 242 6.08 22.92 -9.14
CA GLU A 242 7.23 23.00 -10.08
C GLU A 242 8.11 24.24 -9.86
N LYS A 243 7.61 25.30 -9.25
CA LYS A 243 8.41 26.50 -8.92
C LYS A 243 9.43 26.23 -7.81
N TYR A 244 9.11 25.32 -6.89
CA TYR A 244 9.92 25.05 -5.70
C TYR A 244 10.60 23.69 -5.75
N PHE A 245 10.11 22.78 -6.58
CA PHE A 245 10.61 21.42 -6.69
C PHE A 245 10.96 21.06 -8.13
N ILE A 246 11.92 20.17 -8.27
CA ILE A 246 12.15 19.40 -9.48
C ILE A 246 11.19 18.21 -9.39
N ILE A 247 10.32 18.07 -10.38
CA ILE A 247 9.28 17.03 -10.42
C ILE A 247 9.46 16.22 -11.69
N GLU A 248 9.48 14.88 -11.57
CA GLU A 248 9.57 13.95 -12.69
C GLU A 248 8.64 12.76 -12.49
N MET A 249 7.99 12.35 -13.58
CA MET A 249 7.11 11.18 -13.53
C MET A 249 7.91 9.94 -13.16
N CYS A 250 7.40 9.19 -12.20
CA CYS A 250 8.02 7.99 -11.67
C CYS A 250 6.98 6.87 -11.66
N ASN A 251 7.35 5.68 -12.13
CA ASN A 251 6.45 4.54 -11.96
C ASN A 251 6.59 4.00 -10.53
N MET A 252 5.50 3.45 -10.02
CA MET A 252 5.54 2.76 -8.75
C MET A 252 6.52 1.59 -8.79
N GLY A 253 7.52 1.61 -7.90
CA GLY A 253 8.56 0.60 -7.81
C GLY A 253 9.86 0.98 -8.53
N ASP A 254 9.90 2.12 -9.22
CA ASP A 254 11.13 2.69 -9.76
C ASP A 254 11.89 3.44 -8.66
N ASP A 255 13.19 3.61 -8.83
CA ASP A 255 13.98 4.46 -7.94
C ASP A 255 13.69 5.93 -8.25
N PRO A 256 13.14 6.72 -7.29
CA PRO A 256 12.84 8.12 -7.52
C PRO A 256 14.11 8.96 -7.80
N GLN A 257 15.26 8.55 -7.31
CA GLN A 257 16.53 9.21 -7.59
C GLN A 257 16.92 9.05 -9.05
N GLU A 258 16.74 7.86 -9.63
CA GLU A 258 17.00 7.63 -11.05
C GLU A 258 16.08 8.47 -11.94
N ALA A 259 14.79 8.56 -11.58
CA ALA A 259 13.83 9.38 -12.32
C ALA A 259 14.24 10.87 -12.35
N LEU A 260 14.80 11.39 -11.25
CA LEU A 260 15.19 12.80 -11.13
C LEU A 260 16.56 13.13 -11.73
N LYS A 261 17.47 12.15 -11.89
CA LYS A 261 18.84 12.37 -12.39
C LYS A 261 18.87 13.10 -13.72
N THR A 262 18.04 12.70 -14.66
CA THR A 262 18.02 13.26 -16.01
C THR A 262 17.71 14.78 -16.03
N LYS A 263 16.89 15.24 -15.09
CA LYS A 263 16.53 16.68 -14.97
C LYS A 263 17.49 17.48 -14.09
N MET A 264 18.28 16.81 -13.27
CA MET A 264 19.28 17.49 -12.42
C MET A 264 20.58 17.80 -13.16
N GLU A 265 20.85 17.06 -14.26
CA GLU A 265 22.03 17.24 -15.12
C GLU A 265 21.77 18.19 -16.31
N SER A 266 20.53 18.61 -16.53
CA SER A 266 20.11 19.58 -17.55
C SER A 266 19.91 20.97 -16.97
#